data_82283afd78991743a514c5fa9cfa2ae1
#
_entry.id   82283afd78991743a514c5fa9cfa2ae1
#
_cell.length_a   1.000
_cell.length_b   1.000
_cell.length_c   1.000
_cell.angle_alpha   90.00
_cell.angle_beta   90.00
_cell.angle_gamma   90.00
#
_symmetry.space_group_name_H-M   'P 1'
#
loop_
_entity.id
_entity.type
_entity.pdbx_description
1 polymer ?
#
loop_
_entity_poly.entity_id
_entity_poly.type
_entity_poly.pdbx_seq_one_letter_code
_entity_poly.pdbx_strand_id
1 'polypeptide(L)'
;MRCGWELYFCIANCNILLERLEEVGPDFFEDERTYYILHGEARALRAFFHFDLLRLFAPSYKADPGYTAIPYITKYSNKVSPQKTVSEVIDSVIVDLKAAVTDLEGRDPIFDPLYQATTGSDMYMWTQPMPDRNEFLSYRGFRLNYYAVNALLARVYAYKLDKKQAYDYAKIVLESGVFKFTDYWKITSDIQYRNRILRPEIVFGFNVPRMTKVFEPYSPSYSSSKKWLTIKNSEQMFEGSANDYRLNYLMEHEILAAFDRPSCIKFVKPENADEMTEEEMGRIAPMIRISEMYYYVCEYLMDSDLNGAKTELQKLRNARNAKEALIANSPAELEDVIVNDARREFMCEGQLFYFYKRLGRKVVDESGNYTMTEKDFVLPLPDVELEFGNRLSELYK
;
A
#
# COMPACT_ATOMS: atom_id res chain seq x y z
N MET A 1 10.28 -7.45 19.35
CA MET A 1 9.78 -7.06 18.00
C MET A 1 9.89 -5.54 17.87
N ARG A 2 10.79 -5.01 16.99
CA ARG A 2 11.09 -3.56 16.91
C ARG A 2 10.02 -2.72 16.19
N CYS A 3 9.25 -3.33 15.29
CA CYS A 3 8.31 -2.63 14.40
C CYS A 3 7.27 -1.76 15.14
N GLY A 4 6.66 -2.23 16.22
CA GLY A 4 5.67 -1.46 16.97
C GLY A 4 6.24 -0.18 17.60
N TRP A 5 7.45 -0.26 18.16
CA TRP A 5 8.15 0.88 18.76
C TRP A 5 8.48 1.95 17.71
N GLU A 6 9.01 1.54 16.57
CA GLU A 6 9.41 2.45 15.49
C GLU A 6 8.19 3.22 14.93
N LEU A 7 7.04 2.57 14.79
CA LEU A 7 5.81 3.24 14.34
C LEU A 7 5.30 4.25 15.38
N TYR A 8 5.32 3.93 16.69
CA TYR A 8 4.95 4.90 17.72
C TYR A 8 5.94 6.06 17.81
N PHE A 9 7.22 5.85 17.54
CA PHE A 9 8.19 6.93 17.41
C PHE A 9 7.83 7.89 16.26
N CYS A 10 7.44 7.36 15.11
CA CYS A 10 6.94 8.17 14.00
C CYS A 10 5.68 8.95 14.39
N ILE A 11 4.73 8.33 15.09
CA ILE A 11 3.52 8.98 15.61
C ILE A 11 3.87 10.11 16.56
N ALA A 12 4.83 9.92 17.46
CA ALA A 12 5.27 10.96 18.39
C ALA A 12 5.84 12.18 17.63
N ASN A 13 6.64 11.95 16.58
CA ASN A 13 7.14 13.03 15.73
C ASN A 13 6.01 13.76 14.99
N CYS A 14 5.00 13.06 14.49
CA CYS A 14 3.83 13.70 13.90
C CYS A 14 3.10 14.59 14.93
N ASN A 15 2.93 14.11 16.15
CA ASN A 15 2.27 14.88 17.20
C ASN A 15 3.07 16.14 17.58
N ILE A 16 4.40 16.03 17.74
CA ILE A 16 5.26 17.19 18.02
C ILE A 16 5.15 18.22 16.90
N LEU A 17 5.18 17.77 15.64
CA LEU A 17 5.05 18.68 14.50
C LEU A 17 3.69 19.38 14.50
N LEU A 18 2.60 18.64 14.72
CA LEU A 18 1.25 19.20 14.77
C LEU A 18 1.10 20.23 15.90
N GLU A 19 1.57 19.91 17.10
CA GLU A 19 1.57 20.85 18.24
C GLU A 19 2.34 22.14 17.91
N ARG A 20 3.51 22.03 17.26
CA ARG A 20 4.29 23.20 16.84
C ARG A 20 3.63 24.02 15.74
N LEU A 21 3.00 23.37 14.78
CA LEU A 21 2.24 24.07 13.73
C LEU A 21 1.04 24.82 14.33
N GLU A 22 0.32 24.22 15.26
CA GLU A 22 -0.80 24.86 15.96
C GLU A 22 -0.35 26.06 16.82
N GLU A 23 0.84 25.99 17.44
CA GLU A 23 1.41 27.10 18.22
C GLU A 23 1.78 28.32 17.36
N VAL A 24 2.37 28.10 16.17
CA VAL A 24 2.86 29.20 15.32
C VAL A 24 1.79 29.74 14.38
N GLY A 25 0.85 28.90 13.95
CA GLY A 25 -0.21 29.25 13.02
C GLY A 25 0.25 29.46 11.56
N PRO A 26 -0.71 29.67 10.64
CA PRO A 26 -0.41 29.83 9.22
C PRO A 26 0.37 31.11 8.91
N ASP A 27 0.17 32.19 9.68
CA ASP A 27 0.83 33.51 9.49
C ASP A 27 2.35 33.47 9.72
N PHE A 28 2.87 32.39 10.29
CA PHE A 28 4.32 32.16 10.43
C PHE A 28 5.01 31.90 9.08
N PHE A 29 4.29 31.39 8.11
CA PHE A 29 4.82 30.99 6.80
C PHE A 29 4.68 32.12 5.78
N GLU A 30 5.69 32.28 4.91
CA GLU A 30 5.60 33.24 3.77
C GLU A 30 4.43 32.89 2.82
N ASP A 31 4.10 31.59 2.72
CA ASP A 31 2.94 31.06 2.01
C ASP A 31 2.16 30.16 2.97
N GLU A 32 0.95 30.59 3.38
CA GLU A 32 0.07 29.83 4.26
C GLU A 32 -0.24 28.42 3.75
N ARG A 33 -0.16 28.21 2.44
CA ARG A 33 -0.27 26.93 1.78
C ARG A 33 0.71 25.91 2.36
N THR A 34 1.94 26.32 2.69
CA THR A 34 2.95 25.46 3.31
C THR A 34 2.48 24.94 4.67
N TYR A 35 1.86 25.80 5.48
CA TYR A 35 1.28 25.38 6.76
C TYR A 35 0.25 24.27 6.58
N TYR A 36 -0.76 24.48 5.72
CA TYR A 36 -1.83 23.51 5.50
C TYR A 36 -1.33 22.19 4.93
N ILE A 37 -0.35 22.24 4.03
CA ILE A 37 0.25 21.02 3.46
C ILE A 37 0.98 20.23 4.55
N LEU A 38 1.83 20.89 5.36
CA LEU A 38 2.52 20.23 6.47
C LEU A 38 1.55 19.65 7.50
N HIS A 39 0.52 20.41 7.85
CA HIS A 39 -0.49 20.01 8.82
C HIS A 39 -1.30 18.80 8.32
N GLY A 40 -1.76 18.85 7.08
CA GLY A 40 -2.48 17.73 6.46
C GLY A 40 -1.62 16.47 6.32
N GLU A 41 -0.38 16.61 5.86
CA GLU A 41 0.55 15.47 5.75
C GLU A 41 0.88 14.84 7.12
N ALA A 42 1.12 15.66 8.15
CA ALA A 42 1.42 15.16 9.48
C ALA A 42 0.23 14.38 10.10
N ARG A 43 -1.00 14.88 9.91
CA ARG A 43 -2.23 14.18 10.29
C ARG A 43 -2.39 12.87 9.53
N ALA A 44 -2.19 12.90 8.21
CA ALA A 44 -2.30 11.71 7.38
C ALA A 44 -1.25 10.65 7.74
N LEU A 45 -0.01 11.03 8.02
CA LEU A 45 1.04 10.13 8.49
C LEU A 45 0.70 9.52 9.85
N ARG A 46 0.21 10.34 10.79
CA ARG A 46 -0.25 9.84 12.10
C ARG A 46 -1.33 8.78 11.95
N ALA A 47 -2.32 9.05 11.12
CA ALA A 47 -3.40 8.12 10.81
C ALA A 47 -2.89 6.85 10.14
N PHE A 48 -1.99 6.98 9.15
CA PHE A 48 -1.36 5.86 8.44
C PHE A 48 -0.64 4.91 9.41
N PHE A 49 0.20 5.44 10.30
CA PHE A 49 0.97 4.61 11.23
C PHE A 49 0.07 3.95 12.29
N HIS A 50 -0.95 4.63 12.80
CA HIS A 50 -1.91 4.00 13.71
C HIS A 50 -2.72 2.90 13.00
N PHE A 51 -3.11 3.12 11.75
CA PHE A 51 -3.82 2.12 10.98
C PHE A 51 -2.96 0.87 10.71
N ASP A 52 -1.67 1.05 10.43
CA ASP A 52 -0.75 -0.06 10.27
C ASP A 52 -0.53 -0.83 11.58
N LEU A 53 -0.38 -0.11 12.71
CA LEU A 53 -0.34 -0.75 14.04
C LEU A 53 -1.61 -1.56 14.32
N LEU A 54 -2.78 -0.99 14.02
CA LEU A 54 -4.05 -1.69 14.18
C LEU A 54 -4.08 -2.98 13.37
N ARG A 55 -3.71 -2.89 12.09
CA ARG A 55 -3.73 -4.05 11.19
C ARG A 55 -2.73 -5.13 11.58
N LEU A 56 -1.63 -4.77 12.26
CA LEU A 56 -0.62 -5.73 12.72
C LEU A 56 -0.99 -6.38 14.05
N PHE A 57 -1.50 -5.62 15.02
CA PHE A 57 -1.60 -6.03 16.42
C PHE A 57 -3.03 -6.24 16.92
N ALA A 58 -4.03 -6.15 16.08
CA ALA A 58 -5.43 -6.44 16.43
C ALA A 58 -6.10 -7.36 15.40
N PRO A 59 -7.19 -8.05 15.73
CA PRO A 59 -8.02 -8.75 14.75
C PRO A 59 -8.57 -7.77 13.70
N SER A 60 -9.07 -8.33 12.58
CA SER A 60 -9.72 -7.49 11.57
C SER A 60 -11.05 -6.93 12.10
N TYR A 61 -11.51 -5.83 11.50
CA TYR A 61 -12.84 -5.28 11.79
C TYR A 61 -13.95 -6.31 11.52
N LYS A 62 -13.77 -7.15 10.52
CA LYS A 62 -14.69 -8.25 10.19
C LYS A 62 -14.78 -9.29 11.30
N ALA A 63 -13.65 -9.58 11.95
CA ALA A 63 -13.57 -10.60 12.99
C ALA A 63 -14.11 -10.10 14.32
N ASP A 64 -13.64 -8.93 14.79
CA ASP A 64 -14.08 -8.35 16.06
C ASP A 64 -13.86 -6.83 16.11
N PRO A 65 -14.87 -6.02 15.78
CA PRO A 65 -14.79 -4.55 15.85
C PRO A 65 -14.72 -4.02 17.29
N GLY A 66 -15.16 -4.81 18.28
CA GLY A 66 -15.17 -4.45 19.70
C GLY A 66 -13.90 -4.81 20.45
N TYR A 67 -12.99 -5.55 19.81
CA TYR A 67 -11.73 -5.96 20.43
C TYR A 67 -10.90 -4.76 20.90
N THR A 68 -10.46 -4.79 22.19
CA THR A 68 -9.57 -3.77 22.75
C THR A 68 -8.17 -3.89 22.12
N ALA A 69 -7.84 -2.96 21.22
CA ALA A 69 -6.70 -3.05 20.33
C ALA A 69 -5.50 -2.24 20.80
N ILE A 70 -5.34 -1.04 20.28
CA ILE A 70 -4.18 -0.18 20.47
C ILE A 70 -4.62 1.21 20.96
N PRO A 71 -3.74 1.98 21.61
CA PRO A 71 -4.02 3.40 21.86
C PRO A 71 -3.96 4.20 20.56
N TYR A 72 -4.83 5.20 20.41
CA TYR A 72 -4.71 6.23 19.38
C TYR A 72 -4.18 7.52 20.03
N ILE A 73 -2.92 7.85 19.74
CA ILE A 73 -2.17 8.89 20.43
C ILE A 73 -2.15 10.17 19.58
N THR A 74 -2.71 11.26 20.09
CA THR A 74 -2.81 12.55 19.39
C THR A 74 -1.97 13.66 20.02
N LYS A 75 -1.30 13.39 21.15
CA LYS A 75 -0.42 14.34 21.83
C LYS A 75 0.86 13.67 22.27
N TYR A 76 1.97 14.40 22.24
CA TYR A 76 3.21 13.92 22.83
C TYR A 76 3.10 13.89 24.36
N SER A 77 3.33 12.71 24.94
CA SER A 77 3.21 12.54 26.41
C SER A 77 4.06 11.36 26.89
N ASN A 78 4.56 11.47 28.11
CA ASN A 78 5.23 10.38 28.83
C ASN A 78 4.25 9.51 29.65
N LYS A 79 2.94 9.76 29.55
CA LYS A 79 1.91 8.97 30.23
C LYS A 79 1.43 7.84 29.34
N VAL A 80 1.14 6.70 29.96
CA VAL A 80 0.52 5.56 29.27
C VAL A 80 -0.87 5.96 28.77
N SER A 81 -1.09 5.81 27.47
CA SER A 81 -2.38 6.09 26.85
C SER A 81 -3.27 4.85 26.86
N PRO A 82 -4.58 4.99 27.14
CA PRO A 82 -5.51 3.86 27.16
C PRO A 82 -5.68 3.26 25.75
N GLN A 83 -5.88 1.95 25.70
CA GLN A 83 -6.25 1.25 24.47
C GLN A 83 -7.68 1.65 24.08
N LYS A 84 -7.92 1.63 22.77
CA LYS A 84 -9.23 1.79 22.13
C LYS A 84 -9.63 0.50 21.42
N THR A 85 -10.91 0.35 21.17
CA THR A 85 -11.41 -0.76 20.35
C THR A 85 -10.98 -0.61 18.88
N VAL A 86 -11.03 -1.70 18.13
CA VAL A 86 -10.77 -1.68 16.68
C VAL A 86 -11.63 -0.63 15.98
N SER A 87 -12.92 -0.56 16.32
CA SER A 87 -13.84 0.43 15.75
C SER A 87 -13.44 1.86 16.09
N GLU A 88 -13.14 2.15 17.37
CA GLU A 88 -12.75 3.49 17.82
C GLU A 88 -11.42 3.96 17.22
N VAL A 89 -10.46 3.05 17.01
CA VAL A 89 -9.20 3.38 16.31
C VAL A 89 -9.49 3.75 14.87
N ILE A 90 -10.29 2.94 14.16
CA ILE A 90 -10.66 3.21 12.76
C ILE A 90 -11.39 4.56 12.65
N ASP A 91 -12.32 4.86 13.54
CA ASP A 91 -13.03 6.15 13.55
C ASP A 91 -12.07 7.32 13.79
N SER A 92 -11.10 7.16 14.68
CA SER A 92 -10.05 8.17 14.93
C SER A 92 -9.16 8.37 13.68
N VAL A 93 -8.78 7.29 12.99
CA VAL A 93 -8.06 7.33 11.71
C VAL A 93 -8.85 8.11 10.66
N ILE A 94 -10.14 7.82 10.52
CA ILE A 94 -11.02 8.51 9.55
C ILE A 94 -11.11 10.00 9.85
N VAL A 95 -11.23 10.38 11.11
CA VAL A 95 -11.26 11.80 11.52
C VAL A 95 -9.98 12.53 11.10
N ASP A 96 -8.81 11.98 11.38
CA ASP A 96 -7.54 12.58 10.99
C ASP A 96 -7.39 12.67 9.46
N LEU A 97 -7.77 11.62 8.73
CA LEU A 97 -7.67 11.61 7.27
C LEU A 97 -8.62 12.60 6.61
N LYS A 98 -9.86 12.73 7.10
CA LYS A 98 -10.79 13.74 6.57
C LYS A 98 -10.31 15.16 6.82
N ALA A 99 -9.74 15.42 7.99
CA ALA A 99 -9.13 16.70 8.28
C ALA A 99 -7.92 16.96 7.36
N ALA A 100 -7.10 15.95 7.09
CA ALA A 100 -5.98 16.04 6.16
C ALA A 100 -6.46 16.33 4.72
N VAL A 101 -7.56 15.73 4.26
CA VAL A 101 -8.17 16.05 2.96
C VAL A 101 -8.52 17.53 2.90
N THR A 102 -9.18 18.08 3.93
CA THR A 102 -9.55 19.49 4.00
C THR A 102 -8.33 20.42 3.96
N ASP A 103 -7.25 20.06 4.64
CA ASP A 103 -6.01 20.83 4.63
C ASP A 103 -5.34 20.84 3.24
N LEU A 104 -5.38 19.72 2.53
CA LEU A 104 -4.68 19.54 1.24
C LEU A 104 -5.51 19.97 0.02
N GLU A 105 -6.84 19.97 0.11
CA GLU A 105 -7.73 20.24 -1.01
C GLU A 105 -7.46 21.63 -1.62
N GLY A 106 -7.21 21.68 -2.91
CA GLY A 106 -6.88 22.90 -3.66
C GLY A 106 -5.51 23.52 -3.34
N ARG A 107 -4.78 22.98 -2.35
CA ARG A 107 -3.48 23.48 -1.88
C ARG A 107 -2.31 22.58 -2.28
N ASP A 108 -2.55 21.30 -2.43
CA ASP A 108 -1.49 20.34 -2.75
C ASP A 108 -0.88 20.63 -4.13
N PRO A 109 0.46 20.70 -4.27
CA PRO A 109 1.12 20.84 -5.56
C PRO A 109 0.73 19.79 -6.61
N ILE A 110 0.19 18.64 -6.19
CA ILE A 110 -0.27 17.58 -7.11
C ILE A 110 -1.39 18.03 -8.04
N PHE A 111 -2.10 19.13 -7.71
CA PHE A 111 -3.08 19.75 -8.59
C PHE A 111 -2.45 20.62 -9.68
N ASP A 112 -1.15 20.88 -9.61
CA ASP A 112 -0.47 21.68 -10.61
C ASP A 112 -0.49 20.95 -11.98
N PRO A 113 -0.80 21.64 -13.07
CA PRO A 113 -0.80 21.06 -14.42
C PRO A 113 0.49 20.35 -14.80
N LEU A 114 1.64 20.75 -14.24
CA LEU A 114 2.92 20.08 -14.47
C LEU A 114 2.92 18.64 -13.91
N TYR A 115 2.23 18.38 -12.79
CA TYR A 115 2.05 17.02 -12.29
C TYR A 115 1.03 16.21 -13.10
N GLN A 116 0.14 16.90 -13.80
CA GLN A 116 -0.89 16.27 -14.63
C GLN A 116 -0.42 16.08 -16.08
N ALA A 117 0.66 16.72 -16.48
CA ALA A 117 1.23 16.57 -17.83
C ALA A 117 1.76 15.16 -18.04
N THR A 118 1.36 14.55 -19.14
CA THR A 118 1.47 13.11 -19.41
C THR A 118 2.89 12.54 -19.45
N THR A 119 3.90 13.34 -19.74
CA THR A 119 5.29 12.88 -19.91
C THR A 119 6.21 13.29 -18.77
N GLY A 120 5.87 14.31 -18.00
CA GLY A 120 6.71 14.88 -16.95
C GLY A 120 6.22 14.56 -15.54
N SER A 121 4.94 14.22 -15.36
CA SER A 121 4.34 14.04 -14.04
C SER A 121 5.03 12.97 -13.20
N ASP A 122 5.42 11.88 -13.81
CA ASP A 122 6.12 10.79 -13.18
C ASP A 122 7.48 11.23 -12.59
N MET A 123 8.26 12.05 -13.32
CA MET A 123 9.54 12.57 -12.87
C MET A 123 9.40 13.53 -11.68
N TYR A 124 8.51 14.52 -11.78
CA TYR A 124 8.32 15.50 -10.71
C TYR A 124 7.77 14.89 -9.43
N MET A 125 7.04 13.79 -9.52
CA MET A 125 6.57 13.08 -8.34
C MET A 125 7.70 12.38 -7.56
N TRP A 126 8.76 11.94 -8.24
CA TRP A 126 9.72 11.00 -7.67
C TRP A 126 11.18 11.47 -7.67
N THR A 127 11.66 12.08 -8.76
CA THR A 127 13.09 12.24 -9.02
C THR A 127 13.56 13.68 -9.16
N GLN A 128 12.69 14.61 -9.52
CA GLN A 128 13.07 15.99 -9.75
C GLN A 128 12.21 16.97 -8.94
N PRO A 129 12.81 18.08 -8.48
CA PRO A 129 12.02 19.18 -7.94
C PRO A 129 11.20 19.85 -9.05
N MET A 130 10.05 20.39 -8.68
CA MET A 130 9.25 21.18 -9.62
C MET A 130 9.98 22.49 -9.98
N PRO A 131 10.05 22.82 -11.27
CA PRO A 131 10.60 24.12 -11.70
C PRO A 131 9.84 25.28 -11.05
N ASP A 132 10.57 26.31 -10.64
CA ASP A 132 10.02 27.56 -10.07
C ASP A 132 9.10 27.36 -8.84
N ARG A 133 9.25 26.24 -8.13
CA ARG A 133 8.49 25.91 -6.92
C ARG A 133 9.41 25.73 -5.72
N ASN A 134 8.82 25.83 -4.55
CA ASN A 134 9.50 25.48 -3.31
C ASN A 134 9.90 23.99 -3.35
N GLU A 135 11.20 23.70 -3.39
CA GLU A 135 11.73 22.33 -3.44
C GLU A 135 11.21 21.47 -2.28
N PHE A 136 10.98 22.09 -1.12
CA PHE A 136 10.42 21.42 0.05
C PHE A 136 9.05 20.80 -0.20
N LEU A 137 8.24 21.38 -1.09
CA LEU A 137 6.91 20.89 -1.48
C LEU A 137 6.94 19.94 -2.69
N SER A 138 8.11 19.64 -3.24
CA SER A 138 8.30 18.73 -4.36
C SER A 138 8.16 17.26 -3.94
N TYR A 139 8.42 16.34 -4.87
CA TYR A 139 8.45 14.89 -4.65
C TYR A 139 7.15 14.32 -4.07
N ARG A 140 6.01 14.72 -4.65
CA ARG A 140 4.68 14.40 -4.13
C ARG A 140 4.37 12.90 -4.04
N GLY A 141 5.06 12.05 -4.80
CA GLY A 141 4.93 10.59 -4.74
C GLY A 141 5.44 9.98 -3.43
N PHE A 142 6.42 10.62 -2.78
CA PHE A 142 6.95 10.20 -1.46
C PHE A 142 6.21 10.81 -0.29
N ARG A 143 5.18 11.60 -0.54
CA ARG A 143 4.43 12.30 0.49
C ARG A 143 2.97 11.89 0.43
N LEU A 144 2.26 11.95 1.56
CA LEU A 144 0.81 11.74 1.60
C LEU A 144 0.10 12.95 0.97
N ASN A 145 0.18 13.01 -0.37
CA ASN A 145 -0.52 14.00 -1.18
C ASN A 145 -2.04 13.82 -1.09
N TYR A 146 -2.80 14.79 -1.62
CA TYR A 146 -4.26 14.77 -1.59
C TYR A 146 -4.86 13.43 -2.06
N TYR A 147 -4.40 12.89 -3.18
CA TYR A 147 -4.92 11.61 -3.69
C TYR A 147 -4.46 10.42 -2.88
N ALA A 148 -3.27 10.47 -2.29
CA ALA A 148 -2.78 9.44 -1.39
C ALA A 148 -3.62 9.36 -0.11
N VAL A 149 -4.06 10.51 0.42
CA VAL A 149 -4.97 10.55 1.58
C VAL A 149 -6.34 9.98 1.22
N ASN A 150 -6.89 10.32 0.04
CA ASN A 150 -8.15 9.73 -0.44
C ASN A 150 -8.03 8.21 -0.68
N ALA A 151 -6.91 7.74 -1.24
CA ALA A 151 -6.65 6.31 -1.40
C ALA A 151 -6.54 5.59 -0.05
N LEU A 152 -5.94 6.22 0.95
CA LEU A 152 -5.88 5.69 2.30
C LEU A 152 -7.27 5.66 2.96
N LEU A 153 -8.11 6.67 2.74
CA LEU A 153 -9.52 6.64 3.18
C LEU A 153 -10.29 5.48 2.52
N ALA A 154 -10.10 5.26 1.21
CA ALA A 154 -10.70 4.11 0.53
C ALA A 154 -10.29 2.79 1.19
N ARG A 155 -8.99 2.62 1.51
CA ARG A 155 -8.45 1.44 2.20
C ARG A 155 -9.04 1.28 3.61
N VAL A 156 -9.14 2.36 4.38
CA VAL A 156 -9.67 2.34 5.75
C VAL A 156 -11.16 1.99 5.75
N TYR A 157 -11.94 2.57 4.84
CA TYR A 157 -13.35 2.25 4.71
C TYR A 157 -13.59 0.82 4.20
N ALA A 158 -12.77 0.34 3.27
CA ALA A 158 -12.80 -1.07 2.86
C ALA A 158 -12.50 -2.01 4.05
N TYR A 159 -11.54 -1.63 4.92
CA TYR A 159 -11.23 -2.39 6.13
C TYR A 159 -12.38 -2.33 7.16
N LYS A 160 -13.11 -1.22 7.23
CA LYS A 160 -14.33 -1.01 8.03
C LYS A 160 -15.55 -1.71 7.44
N LEU A 161 -15.45 -2.32 6.25
CA LEU A 161 -16.52 -2.94 5.46
C LEU A 161 -17.59 -1.97 4.95
N ASP A 162 -17.28 -0.67 4.92
CA ASP A 162 -18.11 0.34 4.27
C ASP A 162 -17.74 0.45 2.79
N LYS A 163 -18.26 -0.49 1.99
CA LYS A 163 -17.96 -0.59 0.55
C LYS A 163 -18.31 0.70 -0.21
N LYS A 164 -19.38 1.41 0.19
CA LYS A 164 -19.83 2.63 -0.50
C LYS A 164 -18.81 3.76 -0.33
N GLN A 165 -18.38 4.01 0.89
CA GLN A 165 -17.36 5.03 1.14
C GLN A 165 -16.00 4.63 0.50
N ALA A 166 -15.63 3.36 0.57
CA ALA A 166 -14.43 2.86 -0.10
C ALA A 166 -14.48 3.12 -1.61
N TYR A 167 -15.62 2.87 -2.25
CA TYR A 167 -15.87 3.17 -3.65
C TYR A 167 -15.73 4.67 -3.95
N ASP A 168 -16.39 5.54 -3.17
CA ASP A 168 -16.41 6.97 -3.41
C ASP A 168 -14.99 7.56 -3.37
N TYR A 169 -14.21 7.22 -2.34
CA TYR A 169 -12.83 7.67 -2.23
C TYR A 169 -11.90 7.05 -3.28
N ALA A 170 -12.08 5.79 -3.65
CA ALA A 170 -11.34 5.15 -4.73
C ALA A 170 -11.59 5.84 -6.09
N LYS A 171 -12.83 6.23 -6.36
CA LYS A 171 -13.20 6.96 -7.59
C LYS A 171 -12.51 8.32 -7.69
N ILE A 172 -12.38 9.07 -6.59
CA ILE A 172 -11.62 10.34 -6.58
C ILE A 172 -10.20 10.13 -7.12
N VAL A 173 -9.54 9.04 -6.71
CA VAL A 173 -8.17 8.73 -7.14
C VAL A 173 -8.13 8.31 -8.61
N LEU A 174 -9.00 7.40 -9.01
CA LEU A 174 -9.02 6.86 -10.37
C LEU A 174 -9.45 7.90 -11.43
N GLU A 175 -10.33 8.83 -11.07
CA GLU A 175 -10.83 9.89 -11.95
C GLU A 175 -9.94 11.13 -11.98
N SER A 176 -8.90 11.18 -11.14
CA SER A 176 -7.95 12.30 -11.10
C SER A 176 -7.18 12.51 -12.40
N GLY A 177 -6.97 11.44 -13.18
CA GLY A 177 -6.12 11.46 -14.37
C GLY A 177 -4.62 11.56 -14.09
N VAL A 178 -4.22 11.68 -12.80
CA VAL A 178 -2.81 11.79 -12.38
C VAL A 178 -2.09 10.44 -12.49
N PHE A 179 -2.74 9.37 -12.04
CA PHE A 179 -2.17 8.03 -12.04
C PHE A 179 -2.68 7.24 -13.24
N LYS A 180 -1.77 6.56 -13.94
CA LYS A 180 -2.09 5.82 -15.16
C LYS A 180 -1.49 4.43 -15.11
N PHE A 181 -2.09 3.49 -15.82
CA PHE A 181 -1.45 2.21 -16.02
C PHE A 181 -0.11 2.39 -16.73
N THR A 182 0.86 1.60 -16.31
CA THR A 182 2.19 1.61 -16.90
C THR A 182 2.12 1.15 -18.36
N ASP A 183 2.71 1.92 -19.26
CA ASP A 183 2.78 1.56 -20.67
C ASP A 183 3.43 0.19 -20.85
N TYR A 184 2.84 -0.63 -21.72
CA TYR A 184 3.30 -2.01 -21.95
C TYR A 184 4.78 -2.09 -22.32
N TRP A 185 5.28 -1.17 -23.13
CA TRP A 185 6.67 -1.17 -23.57
C TRP A 185 7.65 -0.88 -22.42
N LYS A 186 7.25 -0.14 -21.40
CA LYS A 186 8.04 0.07 -20.16
C LYS A 186 8.11 -1.20 -19.30
N ILE A 187 7.11 -2.06 -19.39
CA ILE A 187 7.07 -3.36 -18.68
C ILE A 187 7.85 -4.41 -19.44
N THR A 188 7.76 -4.42 -20.78
CA THR A 188 8.33 -5.46 -21.67
C THR A 188 9.73 -5.13 -22.19
N SER A 189 10.27 -3.95 -21.85
CA SER A 189 11.64 -3.56 -22.21
C SER A 189 12.69 -4.50 -21.62
N ASP A 190 13.91 -4.38 -22.12
CA ASP A 190 15.06 -5.08 -21.54
C ASP A 190 15.13 -4.86 -20.03
N ILE A 191 15.55 -5.89 -19.31
CA ILE A 191 15.49 -5.92 -17.84
C ILE A 191 16.15 -4.71 -17.17
N GLN A 192 17.21 -4.18 -17.76
CA GLN A 192 17.95 -3.01 -17.27
C GLN A 192 17.16 -1.71 -17.31
N TYR A 193 16.16 -1.59 -18.21
CA TYR A 193 15.30 -0.40 -18.37
C TYR A 193 13.85 -0.65 -17.91
N ARG A 194 13.56 -1.87 -17.48
CA ARG A 194 12.20 -2.32 -17.18
C ARG A 194 11.63 -1.63 -15.96
N ASN A 195 10.43 -1.07 -16.08
CA ASN A 195 9.67 -0.54 -14.96
C ASN A 195 9.04 -1.67 -14.13
N ARG A 196 9.85 -2.29 -13.25
CA ARG A 196 9.47 -3.46 -12.45
C ARG A 196 8.44 -3.17 -11.37
N ILE A 197 8.40 -1.93 -10.86
CA ILE A 197 7.52 -1.52 -9.75
C ILE A 197 6.22 -0.87 -10.22
N LEU A 198 6.04 -0.72 -11.54
CA LEU A 198 4.87 -0.07 -12.14
C LEU A 198 4.69 1.36 -11.59
N ARG A 199 5.77 2.16 -11.63
CA ARG A 199 5.87 3.47 -10.98
C ARG A 199 4.72 4.46 -11.27
N PRO A 200 4.18 4.59 -12.52
CA PRO A 200 3.05 5.49 -12.80
C PRO A 200 1.75 5.15 -12.07
N GLU A 201 1.67 3.94 -11.51
CA GLU A 201 0.51 3.43 -10.80
C GLU A 201 0.59 3.64 -9.29
N ILE A 202 1.75 4.09 -8.79
CA ILE A 202 2.00 4.28 -7.36
C ILE A 202 1.41 5.62 -6.93
N VAL A 203 0.42 5.55 -6.04
CA VAL A 203 -0.24 6.73 -5.46
C VAL A 203 0.56 7.30 -4.30
N PHE A 204 1.19 6.39 -3.53
CA PHE A 204 2.07 6.73 -2.42
C PHE A 204 3.15 5.66 -2.24
N GLY A 205 4.39 6.10 -2.02
CA GLY A 205 5.51 5.22 -1.73
C GLY A 205 6.47 5.84 -0.72
N PHE A 206 7.17 5.00 0.05
CA PHE A 206 8.28 5.46 0.88
C PHE A 206 9.58 5.50 0.09
N ASN A 207 10.40 6.52 0.36
CA ASN A 207 11.76 6.56 -0.12
C ASN A 207 12.64 5.67 0.78
N VAL A 208 13.08 4.53 0.24
CA VAL A 208 13.95 3.57 0.91
C VAL A 208 15.25 3.43 0.11
N PRO A 209 16.28 4.24 0.38
CA PRO A 209 17.49 4.33 -0.45
C PRO A 209 18.25 3.00 -0.65
N ARG A 210 17.96 2.00 0.16
CA ARG A 210 18.58 0.67 0.10
C ARG A 210 17.56 -0.44 -0.18
N MET A 211 16.45 -0.13 -0.85
CA MET A 211 15.36 -1.10 -1.08
C MET A 211 15.88 -2.36 -1.79
N THR A 212 16.63 -2.20 -2.86
CA THR A 212 17.20 -3.33 -3.61
C THR A 212 18.14 -4.18 -2.75
N LYS A 213 18.99 -3.57 -1.90
CA LYS A 213 19.88 -4.29 -0.99
C LYS A 213 19.16 -5.15 0.05
N VAL A 214 17.91 -4.79 0.38
CA VAL A 214 17.07 -5.59 1.29
C VAL A 214 16.65 -6.88 0.60
N PHE A 215 16.44 -6.87 -0.71
CA PHE A 215 15.97 -8.02 -1.49
C PHE A 215 17.10 -8.87 -2.08
N GLU A 216 18.30 -8.32 -2.29
CA GLU A 216 19.47 -9.04 -2.81
C GLU A 216 19.70 -10.41 -2.14
N PRO A 217 19.68 -10.56 -0.79
CA PRO A 217 19.92 -11.85 -0.15
C PRO A 217 18.86 -12.92 -0.45
N TYR A 218 17.70 -12.50 -0.97
CA TYR A 218 16.56 -13.36 -1.25
C TYR A 218 16.33 -13.62 -2.74
N SER A 219 17.21 -13.11 -3.60
CA SER A 219 17.17 -13.33 -5.05
C SER A 219 18.11 -14.44 -5.47
N PRO A 220 17.66 -15.36 -6.36
CA PRO A 220 18.52 -16.38 -6.96
C PRO A 220 19.77 -15.80 -7.63
N SER A 221 19.61 -14.71 -8.36
CA SER A 221 20.69 -14.09 -9.16
C SER A 221 21.82 -13.50 -8.32
N TYR A 222 21.61 -13.22 -7.02
CA TYR A 222 22.57 -12.53 -6.17
C TYR A 222 23.05 -13.32 -4.96
N SER A 223 22.43 -14.43 -4.65
CA SER A 223 22.70 -15.15 -3.41
C SER A 223 22.91 -16.64 -3.63
N SER A 224 24.09 -17.12 -3.28
CA SER A 224 24.35 -18.54 -3.09
C SER A 224 23.65 -19.11 -1.84
N SER A 225 23.05 -18.26 -1.01
CA SER A 225 22.24 -18.69 0.13
C SER A 225 20.91 -19.25 -0.35
N LYS A 226 20.52 -20.41 0.16
CA LYS A 226 19.26 -21.08 -0.20
C LYS A 226 18.01 -20.44 0.43
N LYS A 227 18.02 -19.14 0.70
CA LYS A 227 16.93 -18.40 1.34
C LYS A 227 16.15 -17.52 0.34
N TRP A 228 15.96 -18.02 -0.85
CA TRP A 228 15.25 -17.26 -1.90
C TRP A 228 13.76 -17.13 -1.63
N LEU A 229 13.20 -15.98 -1.93
CA LEU A 229 11.74 -15.76 -1.97
C LEU A 229 11.20 -16.30 -3.28
N THR A 230 10.96 -17.60 -3.32
CA THR A 230 10.35 -18.26 -4.47
C THR A 230 8.83 -18.29 -4.32
N ILE A 231 8.14 -18.22 -5.45
CA ILE A 231 6.68 -18.33 -5.51
C ILE A 231 6.34 -19.77 -5.86
N LYS A 232 5.85 -20.49 -4.86
CA LYS A 232 5.32 -21.83 -5.10
C LYS A 232 3.99 -21.73 -5.85
N ASN A 233 3.68 -22.74 -6.65
CA ASN A 233 2.43 -22.83 -7.42
C ASN A 233 2.20 -21.62 -8.33
N SER A 234 3.26 -21.01 -8.87
CA SER A 234 3.15 -19.92 -9.83
C SER A 234 2.33 -20.32 -11.06
N GLU A 235 2.47 -21.55 -11.56
CA GLU A 235 1.68 -22.07 -12.66
C GLU A 235 0.17 -22.03 -12.34
N GLN A 236 -0.23 -22.52 -11.17
CA GLN A 236 -1.63 -22.45 -10.73
C GLN A 236 -2.11 -21.01 -10.51
N MET A 237 -1.24 -20.14 -9.96
CA MET A 237 -1.58 -18.73 -9.76
C MET A 237 -1.85 -18.00 -11.06
N PHE A 238 -1.16 -18.37 -12.16
CA PHE A 238 -1.31 -17.80 -13.50
C PHE A 238 -2.04 -18.73 -14.48
N GLU A 239 -2.72 -19.75 -14.00
CA GLU A 239 -3.48 -20.66 -14.85
C GLU A 239 -4.46 -19.89 -15.75
N GLY A 240 -4.46 -20.19 -17.03
CA GLY A 240 -5.24 -19.47 -18.03
C GLY A 240 -4.71 -18.07 -18.38
N SER A 241 -3.59 -17.61 -17.83
CA SER A 241 -3.04 -16.25 -18.01
C SER A 241 -1.60 -16.26 -18.52
N ALA A 242 -1.26 -17.12 -19.48
CA ALA A 242 0.10 -17.29 -20.00
C ALA A 242 0.74 -16.02 -20.57
N ASN A 243 -0.07 -15.05 -21.00
CA ASN A 243 0.40 -13.77 -21.56
C ASN A 243 0.46 -12.64 -20.53
N ASP A 244 0.19 -12.91 -19.23
CA ASP A 244 0.22 -11.91 -18.17
C ASP A 244 1.63 -11.34 -18.01
N TYR A 245 1.75 -10.01 -18.09
CA TYR A 245 3.04 -9.33 -17.96
C TYR A 245 3.70 -9.57 -16.60
N ARG A 246 2.91 -9.78 -15.55
CA ARG A 246 3.42 -10.05 -14.19
C ARG A 246 4.16 -11.41 -14.16
N LEU A 247 3.66 -12.42 -14.90
CA LEU A 247 4.36 -13.69 -15.06
C LEU A 247 5.63 -13.54 -15.89
N ASN A 248 5.50 -12.91 -17.06
CA ASN A 248 6.55 -12.95 -18.08
C ASN A 248 7.68 -11.93 -17.85
N TYR A 249 7.43 -10.85 -17.10
CA TYR A 249 8.36 -9.74 -16.95
C TYR A 249 8.63 -9.29 -15.53
N LEU A 250 7.81 -9.68 -14.56
CA LEU A 250 8.03 -9.36 -13.14
C LEU A 250 8.42 -10.58 -12.31
N MET A 251 8.61 -11.72 -12.96
CA MET A 251 9.16 -12.94 -12.38
C MET A 251 10.38 -13.40 -13.17
N GLU A 252 11.30 -14.00 -12.47
CA GLU A 252 12.45 -14.70 -13.04
C GLU A 252 12.32 -16.19 -12.72
N HIS A 253 12.62 -17.01 -13.70
CA HIS A 253 12.60 -18.46 -13.61
C HIS A 253 14.04 -18.97 -13.61
N GLU A 254 14.51 -19.46 -12.47
CA GLU A 254 15.80 -20.11 -12.40
C GLU A 254 15.59 -21.63 -12.38
N ILE A 255 16.05 -22.28 -13.44
CA ILE A 255 16.02 -23.75 -13.53
C ILE A 255 17.29 -24.29 -12.87
N LEU A 256 17.19 -24.72 -11.63
CA LEU A 256 18.25 -25.43 -10.92
C LEU A 256 17.94 -26.93 -10.89
N ALA A 257 18.75 -27.70 -11.63
CA ALA A 257 18.65 -29.15 -11.74
C ALA A 257 17.29 -29.64 -12.31
N ALA A 258 16.33 -29.98 -11.50
CA ALA A 258 15.02 -30.48 -11.91
C ALA A 258 13.87 -29.61 -11.40
N PHE A 259 14.16 -28.44 -10.83
CA PHE A 259 13.15 -27.60 -10.21
C PHE A 259 13.17 -26.19 -10.81
N ASP A 260 12.05 -25.77 -11.36
CA ASP A 260 11.77 -24.36 -11.66
C ASP A 260 11.51 -23.62 -10.35
N ARG A 261 12.21 -22.50 -10.15
CA ARG A 261 12.08 -21.67 -8.95
C ARG A 261 11.74 -20.25 -9.34
N PRO A 262 10.46 -19.97 -9.64
CA PRO A 262 10.03 -18.63 -9.96
C PRO A 262 10.18 -17.70 -8.76
N SER A 263 10.78 -16.54 -8.99
CA SER A 263 10.95 -15.49 -7.97
C SER A 263 10.50 -14.14 -8.51
N CYS A 264 9.95 -13.29 -7.64
CA CYS A 264 9.54 -11.94 -8.01
C CYS A 264 10.76 -11.00 -8.06
N ILE A 265 10.93 -10.30 -9.20
CA ILE A 265 12.08 -9.40 -9.41
C ILE A 265 11.75 -7.92 -9.23
N LYS A 266 10.59 -7.57 -8.71
CA LYS A 266 10.17 -6.16 -8.55
C LYS A 266 11.23 -5.30 -7.86
N PHE A 267 11.89 -5.82 -6.84
CA PHE A 267 12.86 -5.09 -6.02
C PHE A 267 14.29 -5.63 -6.15
N VAL A 268 14.54 -6.42 -7.18
CA VAL A 268 15.89 -6.94 -7.47
C VAL A 268 16.58 -6.00 -8.46
N LYS A 269 17.80 -5.57 -8.15
CA LYS A 269 18.63 -4.80 -9.08
C LYS A 269 19.19 -5.75 -10.15
N PRO A 270 18.96 -5.52 -11.45
CA PRO A 270 19.62 -6.30 -12.51
C PRO A 270 21.13 -6.07 -12.51
N GLU A 271 21.91 -7.07 -12.91
CA GLU A 271 23.39 -6.97 -12.97
C GLU A 271 23.87 -5.78 -13.81
N ASN A 272 23.20 -5.53 -14.94
CA ASN A 272 23.53 -4.46 -15.88
C ASN A 272 22.47 -3.33 -15.79
N ALA A 273 21.97 -3.03 -14.58
CA ALA A 273 20.99 -1.98 -14.41
C ALA A 273 21.57 -0.63 -14.87
N ASP A 274 20.79 0.07 -15.69
CA ASP A 274 21.04 1.47 -15.96
C ASP A 274 20.96 2.26 -14.63
N GLU A 275 22.00 3.03 -14.31
CA GLU A 275 22.11 3.72 -13.02
C GLU A 275 20.94 4.69 -12.79
N MET A 276 20.51 5.40 -13.84
CA MET A 276 19.39 6.33 -13.75
C MET A 276 18.07 5.58 -13.48
N THR A 277 17.83 4.49 -14.20
CA THR A 277 16.64 3.65 -13.97
C THR A 277 16.61 3.07 -12.56
N GLU A 278 17.77 2.65 -12.05
CA GLU A 278 17.87 2.10 -10.71
C GLU A 278 17.71 3.18 -9.62
N GLU A 279 18.25 4.38 -9.83
CA GLU A 279 18.05 5.52 -8.94
C GLU A 279 16.57 5.92 -8.90
N GLU A 280 15.90 5.85 -10.03
CA GLU A 280 14.47 6.18 -10.15
C GLU A 280 13.55 5.14 -9.53
N MET A 281 13.86 3.86 -9.58
CA MET A 281 12.97 2.77 -9.15
C MET A 281 13.44 2.02 -7.92
N GLY A 282 14.74 1.82 -7.78
CA GLY A 282 15.32 0.96 -6.76
C GLY A 282 15.22 1.49 -5.32
N ARG A 283 14.65 2.67 -5.13
CA ARG A 283 14.46 3.33 -3.85
C ARG A 283 13.00 3.52 -3.43
N ILE A 284 12.05 3.11 -4.27
CA ILE A 284 10.62 3.31 -3.99
C ILE A 284 10.04 2.02 -3.40
N ALA A 285 9.51 2.11 -2.18
CA ALA A 285 8.65 1.08 -1.61
C ALA A 285 7.18 1.46 -1.84
N PRO A 286 6.47 0.80 -2.78
CA PRO A 286 5.07 1.09 -3.04
C PRO A 286 4.20 0.80 -1.82
N MET A 287 3.45 1.78 -1.37
CA MET A 287 2.54 1.63 -0.22
C MET A 287 1.09 1.57 -0.66
N ILE A 288 0.71 2.36 -1.67
CA ILE A 288 -0.64 2.37 -2.25
C ILE A 288 -0.50 2.48 -3.76
N ARG A 289 -1.19 1.61 -4.50
CA ARG A 289 -1.26 1.64 -5.97
C ARG A 289 -2.71 1.70 -6.45
N ILE A 290 -2.93 2.21 -7.68
CA ILE A 290 -4.27 2.32 -8.27
C ILE A 290 -4.97 0.96 -8.43
N SER A 291 -4.24 -0.13 -8.57
CA SER A 291 -4.82 -1.48 -8.64
C SER A 291 -5.71 -1.79 -7.45
N GLU A 292 -5.33 -1.35 -6.25
CA GLU A 292 -6.13 -1.50 -5.04
C GLU A 292 -7.45 -0.72 -5.13
N MET A 293 -7.43 0.45 -5.72
CA MET A 293 -8.64 1.27 -5.92
C MET A 293 -9.62 0.58 -6.88
N TYR A 294 -9.12 -0.07 -7.93
CA TYR A 294 -9.98 -0.88 -8.81
C TYR A 294 -10.64 -2.03 -8.06
N TYR A 295 -9.95 -2.69 -7.13
CA TYR A 295 -10.57 -3.75 -6.33
C TYR A 295 -11.71 -3.21 -5.46
N TYR A 296 -11.55 -2.05 -4.82
CA TYR A 296 -12.62 -1.45 -4.01
C TYR A 296 -13.82 -1.02 -4.85
N VAL A 297 -13.60 -0.53 -6.06
CA VAL A 297 -14.68 -0.24 -7.01
C VAL A 297 -15.43 -1.53 -7.35
N CYS A 298 -14.72 -2.61 -7.65
CA CYS A 298 -15.32 -3.91 -7.95
C CYS A 298 -16.11 -4.48 -6.75
N GLU A 299 -15.56 -4.40 -5.54
CA GLU A 299 -16.19 -4.89 -4.32
C GLU A 299 -17.51 -4.19 -3.99
N TYR A 300 -17.64 -2.91 -4.35
CA TYR A 300 -18.92 -2.20 -4.20
C TYR A 300 -19.91 -2.57 -5.31
N LEU A 301 -19.47 -2.55 -6.56
CA LEU A 301 -20.34 -2.78 -7.71
C LEU A 301 -20.87 -4.22 -7.76
N MET A 302 -20.09 -5.22 -7.33
CA MET A 302 -20.46 -6.62 -7.49
C MET A 302 -21.77 -7.01 -6.82
N ASP A 303 -22.19 -6.28 -5.79
CA ASP A 303 -23.43 -6.57 -5.06
C ASP A 303 -24.70 -6.07 -5.82
N SER A 304 -24.57 -5.09 -6.71
CA SER A 304 -25.68 -4.47 -7.44
C SER A 304 -25.54 -4.49 -8.96
N ASP A 305 -24.31 -4.45 -9.47
CA ASP A 305 -23.93 -4.47 -10.89
C ASP A 305 -22.70 -5.35 -11.13
N LEU A 306 -22.92 -6.66 -11.15
CA LEU A 306 -21.87 -7.64 -11.36
C LEU A 306 -21.14 -7.43 -12.70
N ASN A 307 -21.83 -7.01 -13.75
CA ASN A 307 -21.23 -6.79 -15.06
C ASN A 307 -20.38 -5.50 -15.07
N GLY A 308 -20.83 -4.45 -14.39
CA GLY A 308 -20.03 -3.24 -14.16
C GLY A 308 -18.75 -3.55 -13.38
N ALA A 309 -18.85 -4.34 -12.31
CA ALA A 309 -17.70 -4.79 -11.54
C ALA A 309 -16.69 -5.55 -12.40
N LYS A 310 -17.15 -6.50 -13.23
CA LYS A 310 -16.30 -7.22 -14.19
C LYS A 310 -15.61 -6.28 -15.18
N THR A 311 -16.34 -5.28 -15.68
CA THR A 311 -15.80 -4.29 -16.61
C THR A 311 -14.66 -3.49 -15.98
N GLU A 312 -14.82 -3.06 -14.74
CA GLU A 312 -13.76 -2.35 -14.02
C GLU A 312 -12.54 -3.24 -13.76
N LEU A 313 -12.74 -4.47 -13.32
CA LEU A 313 -11.64 -5.41 -13.13
C LEU A 313 -10.92 -5.73 -14.45
N GLN A 314 -11.66 -5.82 -15.54
CA GLN A 314 -11.07 -6.10 -16.86
C GLN A 314 -10.16 -4.97 -17.35
N LYS A 315 -10.38 -3.71 -16.95
CA LYS A 315 -9.45 -2.60 -17.26
C LYS A 315 -8.07 -2.86 -16.66
N LEU A 316 -8.01 -3.25 -15.38
CA LEU A 316 -6.75 -3.62 -14.72
C LEU A 316 -6.11 -4.83 -15.39
N ARG A 317 -6.88 -5.88 -15.66
CA ARG A 317 -6.39 -7.11 -16.31
C ARG A 317 -5.85 -6.84 -17.73
N ASN A 318 -6.51 -5.98 -18.49
CA ASN A 318 -6.03 -5.57 -19.82
C ASN A 318 -4.67 -4.86 -19.75
N ALA A 319 -4.45 -4.02 -18.75
CA ALA A 319 -3.17 -3.35 -18.49
C ALA A 319 -2.05 -4.34 -18.12
N ARG A 320 -2.40 -5.55 -17.70
CA ARG A 320 -1.48 -6.67 -17.42
C ARG A 320 -1.39 -7.67 -18.57
N ASN A 321 -2.05 -7.41 -19.67
CA ASN A 321 -2.21 -8.37 -20.81
C ASN A 321 -2.84 -9.71 -20.40
N ALA A 322 -3.56 -9.74 -19.28
CA ALA A 322 -4.37 -10.86 -18.84
C ALA A 322 -5.76 -10.75 -19.49
N LYS A 323 -5.86 -11.13 -20.76
CA LYS A 323 -7.02 -10.89 -21.63
C LYS A 323 -8.04 -12.03 -21.60
N GLU A 324 -7.81 -13.06 -20.80
CA GLU A 324 -8.73 -14.19 -20.69
C GLU A 324 -10.10 -13.70 -20.19
N ALA A 325 -11.14 -14.37 -20.65
CA ALA A 325 -12.50 -14.04 -20.23
C ALA A 325 -12.64 -14.13 -18.71
N LEU A 326 -13.15 -13.06 -18.11
CA LEU A 326 -13.46 -13.02 -16.69
C LEU A 326 -14.77 -13.75 -16.45
N ILE A 327 -14.68 -14.99 -15.96
CA ILE A 327 -15.83 -15.83 -15.66
C ILE A 327 -16.16 -15.70 -14.19
N ALA A 328 -17.29 -15.09 -13.88
CA ALA A 328 -17.88 -15.04 -12.55
C ALA A 328 -19.39 -14.81 -12.69
N ASN A 329 -20.19 -15.66 -12.08
CA ASN A 329 -21.65 -15.64 -12.18
C ASN A 329 -22.32 -15.15 -10.90
N SER A 330 -21.51 -14.91 -9.87
CA SER A 330 -21.95 -14.41 -8.56
C SER A 330 -20.92 -13.44 -7.96
N PRO A 331 -21.32 -12.58 -7.00
CA PRO A 331 -20.38 -11.76 -6.24
C PRO A 331 -19.28 -12.57 -5.57
N ALA A 332 -19.59 -13.74 -5.03
CA ALA A 332 -18.62 -14.61 -4.37
C ALA A 332 -17.55 -15.13 -5.36
N GLU A 333 -17.98 -15.57 -6.56
CA GLU A 333 -17.03 -15.98 -7.61
C GLU A 333 -16.16 -14.81 -8.08
N LEU A 334 -16.72 -13.60 -8.18
CA LEU A 334 -15.95 -12.40 -8.54
C LEU A 334 -14.96 -12.03 -7.44
N GLU A 335 -15.31 -12.17 -6.16
CA GLU A 335 -14.39 -11.98 -5.04
C GLU A 335 -13.21 -12.96 -5.13
N ASP A 336 -13.44 -14.22 -5.50
CA ASP A 336 -12.37 -15.20 -5.71
C ASP A 336 -11.43 -14.78 -6.85
N VAL A 337 -11.99 -14.28 -7.94
CA VAL A 337 -11.19 -13.72 -9.06
C VAL A 337 -10.35 -12.53 -8.61
N ILE A 338 -10.94 -11.60 -7.84
CA ILE A 338 -10.23 -10.43 -7.28
C ILE A 338 -9.08 -10.89 -6.37
N VAL A 339 -9.33 -11.86 -5.49
CA VAL A 339 -8.29 -12.39 -4.60
C VAL A 339 -7.14 -13.00 -5.39
N ASN A 340 -7.42 -13.78 -6.44
CA ASN A 340 -6.38 -14.36 -7.30
C ASN A 340 -5.62 -13.29 -8.08
N ASP A 341 -6.29 -12.26 -8.57
CA ASP A 341 -5.62 -11.13 -9.23
C ASP A 341 -4.75 -10.33 -8.26
N ALA A 342 -5.24 -10.07 -7.04
CA ALA A 342 -4.48 -9.41 -5.98
C ALA A 342 -3.21 -10.20 -5.56
N ARG A 343 -3.25 -11.53 -5.58
CA ARG A 343 -2.05 -12.36 -5.34
C ARG A 343 -0.95 -12.08 -6.37
N ARG A 344 -1.33 -11.96 -7.64
CA ARG A 344 -0.40 -11.61 -8.73
C ARG A 344 0.08 -10.16 -8.62
N GLU A 345 -0.80 -9.26 -8.22
CA GLU A 345 -0.57 -7.82 -8.21
C GLU A 345 0.34 -7.38 -7.07
N PHE A 346 0.12 -7.90 -5.85
CA PHE A 346 0.83 -7.50 -4.64
C PHE A 346 2.04 -8.37 -4.29
N MET A 347 2.57 -9.13 -5.26
CA MET A 347 3.79 -9.92 -5.06
C MET A 347 4.91 -9.05 -4.49
N CYS A 348 5.50 -9.47 -3.38
CA CYS A 348 6.60 -8.83 -2.66
C CYS A 348 6.30 -7.42 -2.08
N GLU A 349 5.06 -6.92 -2.13
CA GLU A 349 4.69 -5.60 -1.63
C GLU A 349 4.16 -5.62 -0.18
N GLY A 350 4.03 -6.78 0.45
CA GLY A 350 3.53 -6.92 1.83
C GLY A 350 2.02 -6.66 2.01
N GLN A 351 1.30 -6.27 0.96
CA GLN A 351 -0.12 -5.90 1.06
C GLN A 351 -1.06 -7.12 1.09
N LEU A 352 -0.63 -8.26 0.58
CA LEU A 352 -1.47 -9.46 0.48
C LEU A 352 -1.91 -9.99 1.85
N PHE A 353 -1.03 -9.92 2.86
CA PHE A 353 -1.35 -10.30 4.23
C PHE A 353 -2.57 -9.53 4.77
N TYR A 354 -2.59 -8.21 4.59
CA TYR A 354 -3.69 -7.36 5.03
C TYR A 354 -4.95 -7.57 4.19
N PHE A 355 -4.79 -7.87 2.91
CA PHE A 355 -5.90 -8.15 2.02
C PHE A 355 -6.65 -9.41 2.44
N TYR A 356 -5.94 -10.50 2.73
CA TYR A 356 -6.51 -11.74 3.24
C TYR A 356 -7.16 -11.54 4.62
N LYS A 357 -6.47 -10.86 5.53
CA LYS A 357 -6.99 -10.55 6.87
C LYS A 357 -8.31 -9.78 6.80
N ARG A 358 -8.38 -8.73 5.97
CA ARG A 358 -9.58 -7.89 5.79
C ARG A 358 -10.76 -8.72 5.29
N LEU A 359 -10.54 -9.56 4.31
CA LEU A 359 -11.59 -10.39 3.72
C LEU A 359 -11.94 -11.64 4.58
N GLY A 360 -11.15 -11.93 5.61
CA GLY A 360 -11.29 -13.14 6.41
C GLY A 360 -11.00 -14.40 5.58
N ARG A 361 -10.06 -14.30 4.63
CA ARG A 361 -9.67 -15.43 3.78
C ARG A 361 -8.70 -16.35 4.52
N LYS A 362 -8.96 -17.62 4.42
CA LYS A 362 -8.05 -18.63 4.96
C LYS A 362 -6.87 -18.85 4.03
N VAL A 363 -5.69 -18.95 4.60
CA VAL A 363 -4.48 -19.38 3.90
C VAL A 363 -4.18 -20.79 4.37
N VAL A 364 -4.12 -21.71 3.42
CA VAL A 364 -3.84 -23.14 3.68
C VAL A 364 -2.45 -23.40 3.11
N ASP A 365 -1.60 -24.15 3.85
CA ASP A 365 -0.32 -24.58 3.33
C ASP A 365 -0.51 -25.63 2.22
N GLU A 366 0.54 -25.89 1.44
CA GLU A 366 0.48 -26.83 0.31
C GLU A 366 0.15 -28.27 0.72
N SER A 367 0.53 -28.64 1.93
CA SER A 367 0.25 -29.98 2.45
C SER A 367 -1.20 -30.16 2.94
N GLY A 368 -1.93 -29.02 3.08
CA GLY A 368 -3.25 -29.00 3.71
C GLY A 368 -3.22 -29.23 5.23
N ASN A 369 -2.04 -29.33 5.81
CA ASN A 369 -1.88 -29.66 7.24
C ASN A 369 -2.06 -28.44 8.16
N TYR A 370 -1.85 -27.24 7.62
CA TYR A 370 -1.99 -26.00 8.38
C TYR A 370 -2.93 -25.03 7.66
N THR A 371 -3.87 -24.48 8.41
CA THR A 371 -4.77 -23.41 7.93
C THR A 371 -4.64 -22.24 8.89
N MET A 372 -4.25 -21.07 8.35
CA MET A 372 -4.20 -19.83 9.12
C MET A 372 -5.59 -19.51 9.68
N THR A 373 -5.63 -19.15 10.95
CA THR A 373 -6.80 -18.68 11.69
C THR A 373 -6.72 -17.17 11.91
N GLU A 374 -7.76 -16.54 12.43
CA GLU A 374 -7.74 -15.11 12.79
C GLU A 374 -6.58 -14.76 13.74
N LYS A 375 -6.18 -15.66 14.63
CA LYS A 375 -5.04 -15.44 15.55
C LYS A 375 -3.70 -15.33 14.84
N ASP A 376 -3.53 -16.05 13.73
CA ASP A 376 -2.28 -16.03 12.95
C ASP A 376 -2.08 -14.72 12.20
N PHE A 377 -3.16 -13.94 12.02
CA PHE A 377 -3.10 -12.60 11.46
C PHE A 377 -2.85 -11.49 12.50
N VAL A 378 -2.61 -11.84 13.77
CA VAL A 378 -2.34 -10.88 14.84
C VAL A 378 -0.93 -11.11 15.37
N LEU A 379 -0.06 -10.13 15.23
CA LEU A 379 1.29 -10.22 15.77
C LEU A 379 1.27 -10.09 17.29
N PRO A 380 2.16 -10.82 18.01
CA PRO A 380 2.27 -10.68 19.46
C PRO A 380 2.76 -9.29 19.84
N LEU A 381 2.22 -8.73 20.93
CA LEU A 381 2.71 -7.48 21.47
C LEU A 381 4.16 -7.62 21.96
N PRO A 382 4.98 -6.56 21.82
CA PRO A 382 6.31 -6.54 22.42
C PRO A 382 6.25 -6.71 23.94
N ASP A 383 7.22 -7.40 24.52
CA ASP A 383 7.29 -7.65 25.98
C ASP A 383 7.21 -6.33 26.80
N VAL A 384 7.86 -5.29 26.32
CA VAL A 384 7.83 -3.94 26.93
C VAL A 384 6.40 -3.37 27.02
N GLU A 385 5.55 -3.63 26.03
CA GLU A 385 4.15 -3.19 26.07
C GLU A 385 3.34 -4.00 27.10
N LEU A 386 3.68 -5.27 27.30
CA LEU A 386 3.03 -6.10 28.30
C LEU A 386 3.47 -5.73 29.72
N GLU A 387 4.77 -5.41 29.94
CA GLU A 387 5.33 -5.07 31.24
C GLU A 387 4.98 -3.66 31.71
N PHE A 388 5.08 -2.67 30.82
CA PHE A 388 4.98 -1.24 31.17
C PHE A 388 3.77 -0.53 30.56
N GLY A 389 3.17 -1.07 29.53
CA GLY A 389 2.05 -0.48 28.80
C GLY A 389 0.69 -0.66 29.47
N ASN A 390 0.57 -1.45 30.54
CA ASN A 390 -0.69 -1.81 31.20
C ASN A 390 -1.74 -2.28 30.19
N ARG A 391 -1.35 -3.21 29.29
CA ARG A 391 -2.19 -3.68 28.19
C ARG A 391 -3.09 -4.82 28.63
N LEU A 392 -4.38 -4.69 28.30
CA LEU A 392 -5.31 -5.79 28.41
C LEU A 392 -5.07 -6.72 27.22
N SER A 393 -4.61 -7.93 27.43
CA SER A 393 -4.41 -8.89 26.36
C SER A 393 -4.97 -10.26 26.74
N GLU A 394 -6.20 -10.53 26.30
CA GLU A 394 -6.76 -11.89 26.40
C GLU A 394 -6.27 -12.81 25.26
N LEU A 395 -5.82 -12.26 24.13
CA LEU A 395 -5.29 -13.02 23.00
C LEU A 395 -3.87 -13.58 23.24
N TYR A 396 -3.17 -13.10 24.25
CA TYR A 396 -1.77 -13.46 24.51
C TYR A 396 -1.60 -14.37 25.74
N LYS A 397 -2.70 -14.84 26.31
CA LYS A 397 -2.71 -15.91 27.34
C LYS A 397 -2.93 -17.29 26.64
#